data_a28b8295fb59b4c8009d84f624a445ab
#
_entry.id   a28b8295fb59b4c8009d84f624a445ab
#
_cell.length_a   1.000
_cell.length_b   1.000
_cell.length_c   1.000
_cell.angle_alpha   90.00
_cell.angle_beta   90.00
_cell.angle_gamma   90.00
#
_symmetry.space_group_name_H-M   'P 1'
#
loop_
_entity.id
_entity.type
_entity.pdbx_description
1 polymer ?
#
loop_
_entity_poly.entity_id
_entity_poly.type
_entity_poly.pdbx_seq_one_letter_code
_entity_poly.pdbx_strand_id
1 'polypeptide(L)'
;VTAVGDRDRRMLDIIRSLREGEVVTYGDIAHDAGYPGLARHVGHLLASTNEALAWWRVVNSMGRLVPGSEAEQRALLAAEGVLCAGDRVRSANYGRFSSRS
;
A
#
# COMPACT_ATOMS: atom_id res chain seq x y z
N VAL A 1 -26.79 -7.32 6.31
CA VAL A 1 -25.56 -6.53 6.24
C VAL A 1 -24.39 -7.39 6.69
N THR A 2 -23.45 -7.59 5.82
CA THR A 2 -22.25 -8.32 6.17
C THR A 2 -21.26 -7.35 6.82
N ALA A 3 -21.03 -7.53 8.10
CA ALA A 3 -20.05 -6.72 8.79
C ALA A 3 -18.64 -7.12 8.34
N VAL A 4 -17.79 -6.14 8.12
CA VAL A 4 -16.38 -6.39 7.87
C VAL A 4 -15.79 -6.97 9.15
N GLY A 5 -15.07 -8.09 9.06
CA GLY A 5 -14.42 -8.69 10.22
C GLY A 5 -13.35 -7.75 10.81
N ASP A 6 -13.00 -7.96 12.07
CA ASP A 6 -12.01 -7.13 12.77
C ASP A 6 -10.68 -7.09 12.02
N ARG A 7 -10.24 -8.22 11.47
CA ARG A 7 -9.00 -8.29 10.73
C ARG A 7 -9.01 -7.34 9.55
N ASP A 8 -10.06 -7.42 8.72
CA ASP A 8 -10.15 -6.61 7.51
C ASP A 8 -10.33 -5.14 7.87
N ARG A 9 -11.09 -4.84 8.91
CA ARG A 9 -11.27 -3.47 9.37
C ARG A 9 -9.95 -2.85 9.82
N ARG A 10 -9.13 -3.60 10.57
CA ARG A 10 -7.82 -3.12 11.00
C ARG A 10 -6.91 -2.84 9.81
N MET A 11 -6.92 -3.72 8.81
CA MET A 11 -6.14 -3.52 7.60
C MET A 11 -6.60 -2.28 6.83
N LEU A 12 -7.90 -2.11 6.67
CA LEU A 12 -8.47 -0.94 6.01
C LEU A 12 -8.15 0.35 6.76
N ASP A 13 -8.22 0.33 8.09
CA ASP A 13 -7.89 1.51 8.90
C ASP A 13 -6.44 1.92 8.72
N ILE A 14 -5.52 0.97 8.63
CA ILE A 14 -4.11 1.26 8.38
C ILE A 14 -3.95 1.91 7.01
N ILE A 15 -4.61 1.37 5.99
CA ILE A 15 -4.53 1.94 4.64
C ILE A 15 -5.09 3.36 4.63
N ARG A 16 -6.21 3.60 5.32
CA ARG A 16 -6.79 4.94 5.42
C ARG A 16 -5.88 5.94 6.11
N SER A 17 -5.00 5.46 6.99
CA SER A 17 -4.09 6.32 7.74
C SER A 17 -2.79 6.65 7.00
N LEU A 18 -2.56 6.06 5.83
CA LEU A 18 -1.34 6.33 5.05
C LEU A 18 -1.34 7.77 4.58
N ARG A 19 -0.18 8.42 4.73
CA ARG A 19 0.00 9.82 4.37
C ARG A 19 0.45 9.97 2.92
N GLU A 20 0.27 11.17 2.37
CA GLU A 20 0.90 11.51 1.10
C GLU A 20 2.41 11.31 1.19
N GLY A 21 2.98 10.66 0.20
CA GLY A 21 4.42 10.40 0.16
C GLY A 21 4.85 9.20 0.98
N GLU A 22 3.91 8.51 1.62
CA GLU A 22 4.20 7.28 2.36
C GLU A 22 3.94 6.07 1.47
N VAL A 23 4.90 5.15 1.42
CA VAL A 23 4.75 3.90 0.68
C VAL A 23 5.08 2.75 1.61
N VAL A 24 4.18 1.79 1.68
CA VAL A 24 4.34 0.60 2.52
C VAL A 24 4.12 -0.65 1.69
N THR A 25 4.47 -1.80 2.26
CA THR A 25 4.22 -3.08 1.59
C THR A 25 2.94 -3.71 2.10
N TYR A 26 2.40 -4.66 1.34
CA TYR A 26 1.26 -5.45 1.80
C TYR A 26 1.58 -6.15 3.12
N GLY A 27 2.83 -6.61 3.27
CA GLY A 27 3.27 -7.26 4.50
C GLY A 27 3.33 -6.30 5.69
N ASP A 28 3.71 -5.04 5.46
CA ASP A 28 3.71 -4.01 6.51
C ASP A 28 2.30 -3.82 7.06
N ILE A 29 1.32 -3.73 6.18
CA ILE A 29 -0.08 -3.55 6.58
C ILE A 29 -0.56 -4.75 7.39
N ALA A 30 -0.27 -5.96 6.90
CA ALA A 30 -0.66 -7.18 7.61
C ALA A 30 -0.03 -7.23 9.00
N HIS A 31 1.26 -6.94 9.09
CA HIS A 31 1.99 -6.95 10.35
C HIS A 31 1.41 -5.92 11.33
N ASP A 32 1.20 -4.69 10.86
CA ASP A 32 0.71 -3.61 11.71
C ASP A 32 -0.72 -3.84 12.17
N ALA A 33 -1.50 -4.58 11.39
CA ALA A 33 -2.85 -4.97 11.78
C ALA A 33 -2.87 -6.11 12.80
N GLY A 34 -1.71 -6.72 13.08
CA GLY A 34 -1.62 -7.85 14.01
C GLY A 34 -1.73 -9.21 13.35
N TYR A 35 -1.61 -9.28 12.03
CA TYR A 35 -1.76 -10.53 11.27
C TYR A 35 -0.58 -10.74 10.32
N PRO A 36 0.65 -10.87 10.86
CA PRO A 36 1.82 -11.09 10.00
C PRO A 36 1.63 -12.36 9.16
N GLY A 37 2.11 -12.31 7.93
CA GLY A 37 1.95 -13.42 7.01
C GLY A 37 0.74 -13.32 6.11
N LEU A 38 -0.13 -12.32 6.28
CA LEU A 38 -1.34 -12.15 5.48
C LEU A 38 -1.21 -11.08 4.39
N ALA A 39 0.00 -10.90 3.85
CA ALA A 39 0.23 -9.90 2.79
C ALA A 39 -0.68 -10.13 1.58
N ARG A 40 -0.84 -11.39 1.16
CA ARG A 40 -1.69 -11.71 0.01
C ARG A 40 -3.14 -11.34 0.28
N HIS A 41 -3.59 -11.52 1.50
CA HIS A 41 -4.96 -11.15 1.88
C HIS A 41 -5.15 -9.63 1.79
N VAL A 42 -4.15 -8.84 2.18
CA VAL A 42 -4.21 -7.39 2.04
C VAL A 42 -4.37 -7.00 0.57
N GLY A 43 -3.63 -7.64 -0.33
CA GLY A 43 -3.77 -7.41 -1.76
C GLY A 43 -5.17 -7.73 -2.27
N HIS A 44 -5.74 -8.85 -1.82
CA HIS A 44 -7.10 -9.24 -2.13
C HIS A 44 -8.12 -8.21 -1.65
N LEU A 45 -7.94 -7.74 -0.43
CA LEU A 45 -8.84 -6.76 0.19
C LEU A 45 -8.82 -5.45 -0.60
N LEU A 46 -7.65 -4.97 -0.98
CA LEU A 46 -7.52 -3.76 -1.78
C LEU A 46 -8.17 -3.90 -3.16
N ALA A 47 -8.04 -5.08 -3.78
CA ALA A 47 -8.60 -5.34 -5.09
C ALA A 47 -10.12 -5.46 -5.07
N SER A 48 -10.70 -5.85 -3.94
CA SER A 48 -12.13 -6.17 -3.84
C SER A 48 -12.97 -5.12 -3.11
N THR A 49 -12.34 -4.19 -2.39
CA THR A 49 -13.09 -3.17 -1.66
C THR A 49 -13.70 -2.14 -2.59
N ASN A 50 -14.89 -1.65 -2.23
CA ASN A 50 -15.54 -0.56 -2.95
C ASN A 50 -15.13 0.81 -2.43
N GLU A 51 -14.31 0.86 -1.38
CA GLU A 51 -13.85 2.13 -0.84
C GLU A 51 -12.81 2.77 -1.74
N ALA A 52 -12.84 4.10 -1.84
CA ALA A 52 -11.83 4.87 -2.54
C ALA A 52 -10.62 5.02 -1.61
N LEU A 53 -9.72 4.05 -1.64
CA LEU A 53 -8.52 4.03 -0.80
C LEU A 53 -7.30 4.43 -1.63
N ALA A 54 -6.27 4.91 -0.93
CA ALA A 54 -5.00 5.26 -1.57
C ALA A 54 -4.18 4.00 -1.86
N TRP A 55 -4.70 3.15 -2.74
CA TRP A 55 -4.10 1.85 -3.09
C TRP A 55 -2.69 2.01 -3.66
N TRP A 56 -2.40 3.14 -4.28
CA TRP A 56 -1.10 3.40 -4.92
C TRP A 56 0.04 3.52 -3.93
N ARG A 57 -0.26 3.68 -2.64
CA ARG A 57 0.74 3.77 -1.57
C ARG A 57 1.18 2.40 -1.06
N VAL A 58 0.66 1.33 -1.66
CA VAL A 58 0.96 -0.04 -1.22
C VAL A 58 1.59 -0.81 -2.37
N VAL A 59 2.73 -1.43 -2.09
CA VAL A 59 3.51 -2.18 -3.07
C VAL A 59 3.93 -3.53 -2.47
N ASN A 60 4.54 -4.39 -3.28
CA ASN A 60 5.03 -5.66 -2.76
C ASN A 60 6.35 -5.47 -2.00
N SER A 61 6.87 -6.55 -1.43
CA SER A 61 8.07 -6.50 -0.59
C SER A 61 9.32 -6.00 -1.33
N MET A 62 9.32 -6.08 -2.65
CA MET A 62 10.42 -5.59 -3.49
C MET A 62 10.19 -4.16 -3.99
N GLY A 63 9.13 -3.52 -3.55
CA GLY A 63 8.77 -2.17 -4.01
C GLY A 63 8.10 -2.13 -5.37
N ARG A 64 7.71 -3.29 -5.89
CA ARG A 64 7.15 -3.38 -7.25
C ARG A 64 5.73 -2.86 -7.29
N LEU A 65 5.43 -2.09 -8.33
CA LEU A 65 4.11 -1.54 -8.59
C LEU A 65 3.12 -2.65 -8.96
N VAL A 66 1.83 -2.34 -8.85
CA VAL A 66 0.76 -3.32 -9.11
C VAL A 66 0.75 -3.70 -10.59
N PRO A 67 0.89 -4.99 -10.92
CA PRO A 67 0.87 -5.43 -12.32
C PRO A 67 -0.42 -4.99 -13.04
N GLY A 68 -0.25 -4.41 -14.20
CA GLY A 68 -1.37 -3.89 -15.00
C GLY A 68 -1.77 -2.47 -14.66
N SER A 69 -1.30 -1.91 -13.55
CA SER A 69 -1.63 -0.55 -13.12
C SER A 69 -0.38 0.31 -12.94
N GLU A 70 0.75 -0.13 -13.48
CA GLU A 70 2.04 0.52 -13.19
C GLU A 70 2.05 2.00 -13.59
N ALA A 71 1.56 2.33 -14.77
CA ALA A 71 1.59 3.71 -15.26
C ALA A 71 0.72 4.62 -14.40
N GLU A 72 -0.47 4.17 -14.05
CA GLU A 72 -1.37 4.94 -13.19
C GLU A 72 -0.78 5.12 -11.79
N GLN A 73 -0.29 4.03 -11.23
CA GLN A 73 0.29 4.06 -9.88
C GLN A 73 1.52 4.99 -9.84
N ARG A 74 2.38 4.89 -10.85
CA ARG A 74 3.57 5.73 -10.95
C ARG A 74 3.20 7.21 -11.01
N ALA A 75 2.17 7.56 -11.78
CA ALA A 75 1.73 8.94 -11.89
C ALA A 75 1.17 9.46 -10.57
N LEU A 76 0.36 8.65 -9.87
CA LEU A 76 -0.20 9.03 -8.57
C LEU A 76 0.90 9.19 -7.51
N LEU A 77 1.88 8.29 -7.51
CA LEU A 77 3.02 8.39 -6.59
C LEU A 77 3.89 9.61 -6.90
N ALA A 78 4.13 9.89 -8.19
CA ALA A 78 4.92 11.06 -8.58
C ALA A 78 4.27 12.36 -8.10
N ALA A 79 2.95 12.43 -8.13
CA ALA A 79 2.22 13.58 -7.63
C ALA A 79 2.42 13.79 -6.12
N GLU A 80 2.84 12.76 -5.40
CA GLU A 80 3.12 12.82 -3.98
C GLU A 80 4.63 12.94 -3.67
N GLY A 81 5.45 13.11 -4.70
CA GLY A 81 6.88 13.25 -4.51
C GLY A 81 7.64 11.92 -4.39
N VAL A 82 7.00 10.81 -4.68
CA VAL A 82 7.63 9.49 -4.63
C VAL A 82 8.35 9.23 -5.95
N LEU A 83 9.61 8.78 -5.86
CA LEU A 83 10.41 8.47 -7.03
C LEU A 83 10.34 6.98 -7.34
N CYS A 84 10.08 6.68 -8.60
CA CYS A 84 10.08 5.31 -9.11
C CYS A 84 11.18 5.15 -10.16
N ALA A 85 11.73 3.95 -10.23
CA ALA A 85 12.64 3.53 -11.28
C ALA A 85 11.99 2.35 -11.99
N GLY A 86 11.48 2.59 -13.21
CA GLY A 86 10.70 1.58 -13.90
C GLY A 86 9.44 1.21 -13.11
N ASP A 87 9.30 -0.07 -12.81
CA ASP A 87 8.12 -0.60 -12.13
C ASP A 87 8.31 -0.73 -10.62
N ARG A 88 9.28 -0.03 -10.06
CA ARG A 88 9.59 -0.12 -8.63
C ARG A 88 9.69 1.24 -8.00
N VAL A 89 9.28 1.33 -6.74
CA VAL A 89 9.51 2.50 -5.91
C VAL A 89 11.00 2.54 -5.56
N ARG A 90 11.62 3.70 -5.76
CA ARG A 90 13.00 3.93 -5.43
C ARG A 90 13.14 4.66 -4.09
N SER A 91 12.36 5.71 -3.89
CA SER A 91 12.37 6.42 -2.63
C SER A 91 11.05 7.11 -2.40
N ALA A 92 10.66 7.20 -1.14
CA ALA A 92 9.45 7.86 -0.69
C ALA A 92 9.80 8.74 0.51
N ASN A 93 8.90 9.64 0.89
CA ASN A 93 9.15 10.52 2.02
C ASN A 93 8.94 9.80 3.35
N TYR A 94 8.05 8.84 3.40
CA TYR A 94 7.74 8.09 4.61
C TYR A 94 7.56 6.62 4.28
N GLY A 95 7.61 5.77 5.30
CA GLY A 95 7.39 4.35 5.17
C GLY A 95 8.67 3.60 4.87
N ARG A 96 8.51 2.37 4.39
CA ARG A 96 9.62 1.45 4.20
C ARG A 96 10.69 1.95 3.21
N PHE A 97 10.28 2.73 2.22
CA PHE A 97 11.19 3.19 1.17
C PHE A 97 11.72 4.59 1.43
N SER A 98 11.55 5.08 2.65
CA SER A 98 12.12 6.36 3.05
C SER A 98 13.62 6.24 3.21
N SER A 99 14.35 7.19 2.63
CA SER A 99 15.80 7.27 2.79
C SER A 99 16.19 8.03 4.06
N ARG A 100 15.22 8.52 4.82
CA ARG A 100 15.50 9.21 6.06
C ARG A 100 15.89 8.23 7.13
N SER A 101 16.98 8.47 7.74
CA SER A 101 17.46 7.69 8.88
C SER A 101 17.00 8.34 10.18
#